data_7a62a4c431ae5ffb93dc127d7a92a611
#
_entry.id   7a62a4c431ae5ffb93dc127d7a92a611
#
_cell.length_a   1.000
_cell.length_b   1.000
_cell.length_c   1.000
_cell.angle_alpha   90.00
_cell.angle_beta   90.00
_cell.angle_gamma   90.00
#
_symmetry.space_group_name_H-M   'P 1'
#
loop_
_entity.id
_entity.type
_entity.pdbx_description
1 polymer ?
#
loop_
_entity_poly.entity_id
_entity_poly.type
_entity_poly.pdbx_seq_one_letter_code
_entity_poly.pdbx_strand_id
1 'polypeptide(L)'
;MKIVLLIGDITIGGGAERVVCNLANAFNELGYSVEILSFYKSKENLAYKVHKNIQISFFHIISRSKVFKKPFYKLYYKYYESYILKQKYKDIDVMIYNNCSQFPFFKNKNTKHIKLIHEIFKRYQSRNNFFDNLVILSFCELELWKKHHKNVSVIPNFIPNISKKKSDLSQKNILSIGRMTLEDQKGFLRLIDIWKIVQKKEIYKDWTLTIVGEGKLKKTIEQKIKEDKLENSIILKPFTKEIEKEYLKASIYVMTSYFESFGMVLIESANYNIPSISFDIYSGPKEIIENKKSGFLIKDGNLQEFADKICLLMDNENLRKQMGQNAKKKIQNEFSKEIIMQKWIKLINS
;
A
#
# COMPACT_ATOMS: atom_id res chain seq x y z
N MET A 1 -0.37 -21.92 -17.07
CA MET A 1 0.60 -20.80 -17.11
C MET A 1 1.39 -20.79 -15.83
N LYS A 2 2.71 -20.59 -15.94
CA LYS A 2 3.65 -20.50 -14.81
C LYS A 2 4.08 -19.06 -14.60
N ILE A 3 3.94 -18.54 -13.38
CA ILE A 3 4.17 -17.13 -13.02
C ILE A 3 5.22 -17.04 -11.92
N VAL A 4 6.23 -16.21 -12.10
CA VAL A 4 7.22 -15.88 -11.05
C VAL A 4 7.04 -14.43 -10.62
N LEU A 5 6.79 -14.21 -9.32
CA LEU A 5 6.76 -12.89 -8.70
C LEU A 5 8.10 -12.60 -8.03
N LEU A 6 8.82 -11.61 -8.54
CA LEU A 6 10.14 -11.25 -8.03
C LEU A 6 10.00 -10.06 -7.07
N ILE A 7 10.71 -10.13 -5.95
CA ILE A 7 10.73 -9.06 -4.95
C ILE A 7 12.11 -8.92 -4.30
N GLY A 8 12.42 -7.75 -3.77
CA GLY A 8 13.69 -7.50 -3.09
C GLY A 8 13.88 -8.41 -1.87
N ASP A 9 12.99 -8.33 -0.89
CA ASP A 9 13.04 -9.18 0.32
C ASP A 9 11.62 -9.39 0.88
N ILE A 10 11.07 -10.58 0.65
CA ILE A 10 9.70 -10.94 1.07
C ILE A 10 9.55 -11.07 2.60
N THR A 11 10.65 -11.18 3.33
CA THR A 11 10.64 -11.35 4.79
C THR A 11 10.47 -10.02 5.55
N ILE A 12 10.56 -8.88 4.84
CA ILE A 12 10.32 -7.56 5.41
C ILE A 12 8.81 -7.30 5.40
N GLY A 13 8.25 -6.82 6.51
CA GLY A 13 6.83 -6.45 6.59
C GLY A 13 6.60 -5.05 6.01
N GLY A 14 6.17 -4.97 4.76
CA GLY A 14 5.87 -3.70 4.07
C GLY A 14 4.67 -3.81 3.13
N GLY A 15 4.29 -2.68 2.51
CA GLY A 15 3.15 -2.63 1.59
C GLY A 15 3.39 -3.44 0.31
N ALA A 16 4.59 -3.35 -0.27
CA ALA A 16 4.93 -4.08 -1.49
C ALA A 16 4.97 -5.60 -1.26
N GLU A 17 5.54 -6.05 -0.14
CA GLU A 17 5.58 -7.46 0.25
C GLU A 17 4.16 -8.02 0.42
N ARG A 18 3.26 -7.25 1.04
CA ARG A 18 1.86 -7.62 1.18
C ARG A 18 1.15 -7.72 -0.16
N VAL A 19 1.39 -6.78 -1.08
CA VAL A 19 0.82 -6.83 -2.43
C VAL A 19 1.31 -8.06 -3.19
N VAL A 20 2.59 -8.41 -3.10
CA VAL A 20 3.14 -9.63 -3.74
C VAL A 20 2.50 -10.89 -3.17
N CYS A 21 2.35 -11.01 -1.84
CA CYS A 21 1.67 -12.16 -1.23
C CYS A 21 0.20 -12.26 -1.67
N ASN A 22 -0.52 -11.13 -1.70
CA ASN A 22 -1.90 -11.09 -2.14
C ASN A 22 -2.03 -11.50 -3.62
N LEU A 23 -1.16 -10.97 -4.48
CA LEU A 23 -1.16 -11.26 -5.92
C LEU A 23 -0.80 -12.72 -6.19
N ALA A 24 0.20 -13.26 -5.48
CA ALA A 24 0.57 -14.67 -5.56
C ALA A 24 -0.59 -15.59 -5.17
N ASN A 25 -1.25 -15.31 -4.06
CA ASN A 25 -2.41 -16.07 -3.60
C ASN A 25 -3.55 -16.01 -4.63
N ALA A 26 -3.84 -14.82 -5.17
CA ALA A 26 -4.90 -14.64 -6.16
C ALA A 26 -4.62 -15.39 -7.47
N PHE A 27 -3.38 -15.38 -7.98
CA PHE A 27 -3.02 -16.19 -9.15
C PHE A 27 -3.10 -17.71 -8.87
N ASN A 28 -2.66 -18.13 -7.67
CA ASN A 28 -2.76 -19.54 -7.28
C ASN A 28 -4.22 -20.01 -7.18
N GLU A 29 -5.13 -19.19 -6.64
CA GLU A 29 -6.57 -19.46 -6.58
C GLU A 29 -7.21 -19.60 -7.98
N LEU A 30 -6.65 -18.92 -8.98
CA LEU A 30 -7.05 -19.03 -10.38
C LEU A 30 -6.43 -20.25 -11.11
N GLY A 31 -5.69 -21.10 -10.40
CA GLY A 31 -5.11 -22.33 -10.94
C GLY A 31 -3.76 -22.13 -11.64
N TYR A 32 -3.13 -20.96 -11.56
CA TYR A 32 -1.79 -20.76 -12.09
C TYR A 32 -0.73 -21.38 -11.16
N SER A 33 0.36 -21.91 -11.76
CA SER A 33 1.55 -22.30 -11.00
C SER A 33 2.35 -21.06 -10.64
N VAL A 34 2.51 -20.80 -9.34
CA VAL A 34 3.09 -19.54 -8.84
C VAL A 34 4.33 -19.80 -7.99
N GLU A 35 5.41 -19.06 -8.26
CA GLU A 35 6.59 -18.96 -7.42
C GLU A 35 6.81 -17.52 -7.00
N ILE A 36 7.20 -17.30 -5.72
CA ILE A 36 7.75 -16.04 -5.25
C ILE A 36 9.26 -16.19 -5.15
N LEU A 37 10.00 -15.40 -5.95
CA LEU A 37 11.45 -15.31 -5.86
C LEU A 37 11.84 -14.04 -5.09
N SER A 38 12.36 -14.22 -3.89
CA SER A 38 12.96 -13.16 -3.09
C SER A 38 14.46 -13.05 -3.36
N PHE A 39 14.95 -11.85 -3.70
CA PHE A 39 16.39 -11.67 -3.92
C PHE A 39 17.21 -11.76 -2.63
N TYR A 40 16.64 -11.35 -1.50
CA TYR A 40 17.31 -11.37 -0.21
C TYR A 40 16.44 -12.01 0.86
N LYS A 41 17.07 -12.41 1.98
CA LYS A 41 16.43 -12.94 3.20
C LYS A 41 17.00 -12.21 4.42
N SER A 42 16.21 -11.31 5.02
CA SER A 42 16.62 -10.58 6.23
C SER A 42 16.08 -11.18 7.52
N LYS A 43 14.93 -11.90 7.45
CA LYS A 43 14.28 -12.56 8.59
C LYS A 43 13.95 -14.01 8.27
N GLU A 44 13.75 -14.84 9.29
CA GLU A 44 13.39 -16.26 9.11
C GLU A 44 11.95 -16.42 8.62
N ASN A 45 11.01 -15.66 9.18
CA ASN A 45 9.59 -15.81 8.91
C ASN A 45 9.07 -14.77 7.94
N LEU A 46 8.08 -15.15 7.15
CA LEU A 46 7.31 -14.23 6.32
C LEU A 46 6.45 -13.32 7.20
N ALA A 47 6.28 -12.07 6.77
CA ALA A 47 5.38 -11.13 7.43
C ALA A 47 3.91 -11.41 7.10
N TYR A 48 3.62 -11.94 5.91
CA TYR A 48 2.26 -12.19 5.40
C TYR A 48 2.06 -13.65 5.01
N LYS A 49 0.81 -14.12 5.07
CA LYS A 49 0.44 -15.48 4.73
C LYS A 49 0.49 -15.72 3.22
N VAL A 50 1.09 -16.84 2.84
CA VAL A 50 1.15 -17.33 1.46
C VAL A 50 0.56 -18.73 1.45
N HIS A 51 -0.19 -19.09 0.40
CA HIS A 51 -0.79 -20.41 0.26
C HIS A 51 0.31 -21.49 0.14
N LYS A 52 0.07 -22.65 0.74
CA LYS A 52 1.06 -23.75 0.82
C LYS A 52 1.55 -24.26 -0.55
N ASN A 53 0.75 -24.13 -1.60
CA ASN A 53 1.09 -24.55 -2.95
C ASN A 53 2.00 -23.54 -3.69
N ILE A 54 2.26 -22.36 -3.11
CA ILE A 54 3.12 -21.35 -3.71
C ILE A 54 4.55 -21.62 -3.26
N GLN A 55 5.44 -21.87 -4.20
CA GLN A 55 6.85 -22.04 -3.94
C GLN A 55 7.48 -20.69 -3.57
N ILE A 56 8.33 -20.67 -2.53
CA ILE A 56 9.12 -19.51 -2.16
C ILE A 56 10.58 -19.85 -2.28
N SER A 57 11.29 -19.14 -3.14
CA SER A 57 12.71 -19.29 -3.39
C SER A 57 13.49 -18.04 -3.02
N PHE A 58 14.73 -18.21 -2.62
CA PHE A 58 15.63 -17.11 -2.32
C PHE A 58 16.83 -17.14 -3.26
N PHE A 59 17.16 -15.98 -3.87
CA PHE A 59 18.37 -15.85 -4.68
C PHE A 59 19.62 -15.78 -3.78
N HIS A 60 19.52 -15.00 -2.70
CA HIS A 60 20.50 -14.93 -1.63
C HIS A 60 19.82 -15.22 -0.29
N ILE A 61 20.34 -16.14 0.49
CA ILE A 61 19.83 -16.53 1.82
C ILE A 61 20.27 -15.56 2.94
N ILE A 62 20.80 -14.39 2.57
CA ILE A 62 21.28 -13.36 3.47
C ILE A 62 20.70 -11.99 3.09
N SER A 63 20.79 -11.03 4.02
CA SER A 63 20.28 -9.67 3.79
C SER A 63 21.02 -8.92 2.68
N ARG A 64 20.34 -7.99 2.04
CA ARG A 64 20.90 -7.12 0.98
C ARG A 64 22.21 -6.44 1.41
N SER A 65 22.27 -5.92 2.64
CA SER A 65 23.46 -5.25 3.15
C SER A 65 24.70 -6.16 3.21
N LYS A 66 24.51 -7.44 3.55
CA LYS A 66 25.59 -8.43 3.56
C LYS A 66 26.04 -8.78 2.14
N VAL A 67 25.11 -8.95 1.20
CA VAL A 67 25.43 -9.22 -0.22
C VAL A 67 26.26 -8.09 -0.83
N PHE A 68 25.87 -6.83 -0.60
CA PHE A 68 26.53 -5.65 -1.17
C PHE A 68 27.90 -5.32 -0.53
N LYS A 69 28.29 -6.02 0.53
CA LYS A 69 29.67 -5.97 1.08
C LYS A 69 30.66 -6.83 0.30
N LYS A 70 30.21 -7.72 -0.59
CA LYS A 70 31.10 -8.56 -1.41
C LYS A 70 31.88 -7.67 -2.41
N PRO A 71 33.19 -7.90 -2.58
CA PRO A 71 34.02 -7.11 -3.51
C PRO A 71 33.41 -7.10 -4.92
N PHE A 72 33.46 -5.94 -5.57
CA PHE A 72 33.00 -5.73 -6.95
C PHE A 72 31.56 -6.11 -7.26
N TYR A 73 30.81 -6.74 -6.33
CA TYR A 73 29.44 -7.22 -6.57
C TYR A 73 28.51 -6.12 -7.09
N LYS A 74 28.64 -4.88 -6.58
CA LYS A 74 27.84 -3.72 -7.00
C LYS A 74 28.00 -3.35 -8.48
N LEU A 75 29.13 -3.69 -9.11
CA LEU A 75 29.40 -3.33 -10.50
C LEU A 75 28.65 -4.20 -11.50
N TYR A 76 28.53 -5.49 -11.25
CA TYR A 76 28.02 -6.46 -12.22
C TYR A 76 26.76 -7.21 -11.78
N TYR A 77 26.34 -7.11 -10.51
CA TYR A 77 25.29 -7.98 -9.95
C TYR A 77 23.99 -8.01 -10.75
N LYS A 78 23.57 -6.88 -11.32
CA LYS A 78 22.32 -6.79 -12.08
C LYS A 78 22.34 -7.64 -13.36
N TYR A 79 23.47 -7.65 -14.04
CA TYR A 79 23.67 -8.43 -15.27
C TYR A 79 23.85 -9.89 -14.92
N TYR A 80 24.64 -10.20 -13.90
CA TYR A 80 24.85 -11.55 -13.40
C TYR A 80 23.52 -12.18 -12.94
N GLU A 81 22.76 -11.50 -12.11
CA GLU A 81 21.46 -11.98 -11.66
C GLU A 81 20.48 -12.17 -12.83
N SER A 82 20.45 -11.23 -13.78
CA SER A 82 19.64 -11.37 -15.00
C SER A 82 20.02 -12.59 -15.82
N TYR A 83 21.31 -12.89 -15.96
CA TYR A 83 21.78 -14.09 -16.65
C TYR A 83 21.34 -15.37 -15.93
N ILE A 84 21.54 -15.45 -14.62
CA ILE A 84 21.11 -16.61 -13.81
C ILE A 84 19.59 -16.80 -13.89
N LEU A 85 18.81 -15.74 -13.83
CA LEU A 85 17.35 -15.81 -13.97
C LEU A 85 16.94 -16.36 -15.33
N LYS A 86 17.60 -15.91 -16.42
CA LYS A 86 17.36 -16.45 -17.77
C LYS A 86 17.62 -17.95 -17.83
N GLN A 87 18.69 -18.45 -17.22
CA GLN A 87 19.03 -19.88 -17.22
C GLN A 87 18.08 -20.71 -16.34
N LYS A 88 17.72 -20.19 -15.16
CA LYS A 88 16.84 -20.88 -14.21
C LYS A 88 15.40 -20.97 -14.71
N TYR A 89 14.90 -19.92 -15.36
CA TYR A 89 13.48 -19.75 -15.69
C TYR A 89 13.20 -19.84 -17.19
N LYS A 90 13.67 -20.91 -17.85
CA LYS A 90 13.49 -21.14 -19.30
C LYS A 90 12.04 -21.40 -19.70
N ASP A 91 11.27 -22.05 -18.80
CA ASP A 91 9.90 -22.52 -19.06
C ASP A 91 8.85 -21.71 -18.28
N ILE A 92 9.14 -20.44 -18.00
CA ILE A 92 8.21 -19.53 -17.31
C ILE A 92 7.52 -18.62 -18.32
N ASP A 93 6.19 -18.52 -18.21
CA ASP A 93 5.40 -17.69 -19.10
C ASP A 93 5.48 -16.21 -18.73
N VAL A 94 5.44 -15.89 -17.42
CA VAL A 94 5.38 -14.50 -16.93
C VAL A 94 6.30 -14.30 -15.72
N MET A 95 7.07 -13.22 -15.76
CA MET A 95 7.87 -12.74 -14.63
C MET A 95 7.43 -11.33 -14.24
N ILE A 96 6.95 -11.15 -12.99
CA ILE A 96 6.48 -9.87 -12.47
C ILE A 96 7.46 -9.33 -11.43
N TYR A 97 8.10 -8.22 -11.71
CA TYR A 97 9.13 -7.60 -10.89
C TYR A 97 8.53 -6.54 -9.96
N ASN A 98 8.68 -6.75 -8.66
CA ASN A 98 8.12 -5.93 -7.60
C ASN A 98 9.22 -5.36 -6.71
N ASN A 99 9.23 -4.05 -6.50
CA ASN A 99 10.13 -3.38 -5.55
C ASN A 99 11.55 -3.96 -5.49
N CYS A 100 12.13 -4.26 -6.65
CA CYS A 100 13.49 -4.78 -6.79
C CYS A 100 14.29 -3.95 -7.80
N SER A 101 15.61 -3.99 -7.64
CA SER A 101 16.54 -3.25 -8.52
C SER A 101 16.91 -4.00 -9.80
N GLN A 102 16.54 -5.26 -9.87
CA GLN A 102 16.80 -6.15 -10.98
C GLN A 102 15.95 -5.80 -12.20
N PHE A 103 16.46 -6.11 -13.37
CA PHE A 103 15.76 -5.92 -14.64
C PHE A 103 16.18 -7.02 -15.64
N PRO A 104 15.33 -7.39 -16.61
CA PRO A 104 15.58 -8.49 -17.51
C PRO A 104 16.49 -8.05 -18.67
N PHE A 105 17.80 -7.88 -18.38
CA PHE A 105 18.79 -7.57 -19.41
C PHE A 105 18.92 -8.77 -20.40
N PHE A 106 19.05 -9.97 -19.85
CA PHE A 106 19.00 -11.20 -20.62
C PHE A 106 17.59 -11.81 -20.50
N LYS A 107 16.89 -11.97 -21.64
CA LYS A 107 15.54 -12.49 -21.70
C LYS A 107 15.44 -13.87 -22.36
N ASN A 108 14.46 -14.64 -21.95
CA ASN A 108 13.93 -15.75 -22.75
C ASN A 108 12.83 -15.21 -23.67
N LYS A 109 12.80 -15.68 -24.93
CA LYS A 109 11.88 -15.14 -25.95
C LYS A 109 10.40 -15.33 -25.61
N ASN A 110 10.06 -16.42 -24.94
CA ASN A 110 8.68 -16.78 -24.61
C ASN A 110 8.22 -16.31 -23.23
N THR A 111 9.07 -15.59 -22.48
CA THR A 111 8.74 -15.08 -21.14
C THR A 111 8.36 -13.62 -21.21
N LYS A 112 7.17 -13.28 -20.74
CA LYS A 112 6.72 -11.89 -20.59
C LYS A 112 7.27 -11.28 -19.30
N HIS A 113 7.98 -10.16 -19.41
CA HIS A 113 8.58 -9.46 -18.28
C HIS A 113 7.80 -8.20 -17.95
N ILE A 114 7.11 -8.18 -16.82
CA ILE A 114 6.27 -7.08 -16.35
C ILE A 114 6.92 -6.44 -15.12
N LYS A 115 6.92 -5.11 -15.03
CA LYS A 115 7.32 -4.40 -13.82
C LYS A 115 6.12 -3.76 -13.15
N LEU A 116 5.81 -4.16 -11.92
CA LEU A 116 4.84 -3.49 -11.07
C LEU A 116 5.54 -2.40 -10.25
N ILE A 117 5.10 -1.16 -10.45
CA ILE A 117 5.69 0.04 -9.85
C ILE A 117 4.87 0.42 -8.62
N HIS A 118 5.49 0.31 -7.44
CA HIS A 118 4.87 0.59 -6.15
C HIS A 118 5.11 2.01 -5.64
N GLU A 119 5.91 2.80 -6.35
CA GLU A 119 6.27 4.17 -5.96
C GLU A 119 5.67 5.17 -6.94
N ILE A 120 5.45 6.40 -6.48
CA ILE A 120 5.08 7.51 -7.35
C ILE A 120 6.21 7.82 -8.34
N PHE A 121 5.85 8.38 -9.48
CA PHE A 121 6.84 8.80 -10.47
C PHE A 121 7.73 9.92 -9.91
N LYS A 122 9.02 9.67 -9.86
CA LYS A 122 10.04 10.70 -9.52
C LYS A 122 10.92 11.01 -10.72
N ARG A 123 11.41 9.98 -11.36
CA ARG A 123 12.27 10.05 -12.54
C ARG A 123 12.22 8.75 -13.31
N TYR A 124 12.12 8.82 -14.62
CA TYR A 124 12.22 7.65 -15.46
C TYR A 124 13.63 7.05 -15.42
N GLN A 125 13.70 5.75 -15.39
CA GLN A 125 14.95 5.00 -15.41
C GLN A 125 15.00 4.20 -16.72
N SER A 126 16.03 4.40 -17.54
CA SER A 126 16.19 3.75 -18.86
C SER A 126 16.13 2.22 -18.81
N ARG A 127 16.51 1.61 -17.68
CA ARG A 127 16.35 0.16 -17.47
C ARG A 127 14.88 -0.31 -17.51
N ASN A 128 13.91 0.59 -17.40
CA ASN A 128 12.50 0.24 -17.55
C ASN A 128 12.18 -0.19 -18.99
N ASN A 129 12.98 0.22 -19.99
CA ASN A 129 12.81 -0.19 -21.38
C ASN A 129 13.07 -1.70 -21.62
N PHE A 130 13.67 -2.39 -20.66
CA PHE A 130 13.86 -3.85 -20.74
C PHE A 130 12.58 -4.64 -20.37
N PHE A 131 11.56 -4.01 -19.80
CA PHE A 131 10.29 -4.66 -19.50
C PHE A 131 9.35 -4.59 -20.71
N ASP A 132 8.55 -5.63 -20.89
CA ASP A 132 7.56 -5.70 -21.97
C ASP A 132 6.34 -4.84 -21.64
N ASN A 133 6.04 -4.71 -20.31
CA ASN A 133 4.98 -3.85 -19.82
C ASN A 133 5.35 -3.25 -18.44
N LEU A 134 4.93 -2.01 -18.20
CA LEU A 134 4.94 -1.38 -16.89
C LEU A 134 3.52 -1.36 -16.35
N VAL A 135 3.34 -1.81 -15.12
CA VAL A 135 2.07 -1.69 -14.38
C VAL A 135 2.24 -0.63 -13.32
N ILE A 136 1.36 0.35 -13.32
CA ILE A 136 1.26 1.43 -12.34
C ILE A 136 -0.06 1.34 -11.59
N LEU A 137 -0.16 1.99 -10.43
CA LEU A 137 -1.28 1.82 -9.52
C LEU A 137 -2.37 2.89 -9.66
N SER A 138 -2.08 4.03 -10.30
CA SER A 138 -2.96 5.18 -10.39
C SER A 138 -3.08 5.72 -11.81
N PHE A 139 -4.30 6.08 -12.22
CA PHE A 139 -4.56 6.74 -13.51
C PHE A 139 -3.93 8.13 -13.58
N CYS A 140 -3.75 8.82 -12.45
CA CYS A 140 -3.14 10.15 -12.41
C CYS A 140 -1.72 10.18 -12.99
N GLU A 141 -1.00 9.07 -12.96
CA GLU A 141 0.37 8.96 -13.46
C GLU A 141 0.47 8.44 -14.90
N LEU A 142 -0.65 7.96 -15.50
CA LEU A 142 -0.63 7.23 -16.77
C LEU A 142 0.02 8.02 -17.90
N GLU A 143 -0.39 9.25 -18.11
CA GLU A 143 0.13 10.08 -19.22
C GLU A 143 1.61 10.43 -19.01
N LEU A 144 2.05 10.56 -17.75
CA LEU A 144 3.46 10.79 -17.44
C LEU A 144 4.33 9.58 -17.78
N TRP A 145 3.87 8.37 -17.42
CA TRP A 145 4.59 7.13 -17.74
C TRP A 145 4.58 6.82 -19.23
N LYS A 146 3.48 7.07 -19.95
CA LYS A 146 3.37 6.86 -21.40
C LYS A 146 4.33 7.73 -22.23
N LYS A 147 4.75 8.90 -21.72
CA LYS A 147 5.80 9.71 -22.36
C LYS A 147 7.13 8.97 -22.49
N HIS A 148 7.36 7.96 -21.68
CA HIS A 148 8.64 7.28 -21.56
C HIS A 148 8.61 5.80 -21.93
N HIS A 149 7.44 5.13 -21.86
CA HIS A 149 7.31 3.71 -22.13
C HIS A 149 6.06 3.42 -22.95
N LYS A 150 6.20 2.60 -24.02
CA LYS A 150 5.10 2.32 -24.96
C LYS A 150 3.94 1.55 -24.30
N ASN A 151 4.27 0.58 -23.45
CA ASN A 151 3.29 -0.33 -22.85
C ASN A 151 3.16 -0.04 -21.36
N VAL A 152 2.18 0.79 -21.01
CA VAL A 152 1.85 1.11 -19.61
C VAL A 152 0.40 0.73 -19.35
N SER A 153 0.18 -0.06 -18.30
CA SER A 153 -1.15 -0.48 -17.85
C SER A 153 -1.42 0.03 -16.45
N VAL A 154 -2.64 0.46 -16.17
CA VAL A 154 -3.06 0.83 -14.81
C VAL A 154 -3.81 -0.34 -14.20
N ILE A 155 -3.19 -0.97 -13.21
CA ILE A 155 -3.80 -2.04 -12.42
C ILE A 155 -3.61 -1.72 -10.94
N PRO A 156 -4.64 -1.17 -10.29
CA PRO A 156 -4.60 -0.84 -8.87
C PRO A 156 -4.36 -2.06 -7.97
N ASN A 157 -3.98 -1.82 -6.73
CA ASN A 157 -4.03 -2.86 -5.71
C ASN A 157 -5.48 -3.21 -5.37
N PHE A 158 -5.68 -4.37 -4.74
CA PHE A 158 -7.01 -4.88 -4.41
C PHE A 158 -7.13 -5.30 -2.94
N ILE A 159 -8.38 -5.42 -2.49
CA ILE A 159 -8.74 -6.07 -1.24
C ILE A 159 -8.86 -7.58 -1.48
N PRO A 160 -8.07 -8.42 -0.78
CA PRO A 160 -8.10 -9.87 -0.97
C PRO A 160 -9.49 -10.50 -0.70
N ASN A 161 -10.18 -9.98 0.32
CA ASN A 161 -11.49 -10.45 0.73
C ASN A 161 -12.39 -9.28 1.15
N ILE A 162 -13.59 -9.23 0.62
CA ILE A 162 -14.59 -8.28 1.07
C ILE A 162 -15.15 -8.76 2.41
N SER A 163 -14.97 -7.97 3.45
CA SER A 163 -15.40 -8.30 4.81
C SER A 163 -16.93 -8.32 4.94
N LYS A 164 -17.47 -9.33 5.62
CA LYS A 164 -18.87 -9.32 6.08
C LYS A 164 -19.06 -8.49 7.34
N LYS A 165 -17.99 -8.24 8.10
CA LYS A 165 -18.01 -7.41 9.31
C LYS A 165 -18.06 -5.94 8.94
N LYS A 166 -18.69 -5.15 9.79
CA LYS A 166 -18.79 -3.69 9.69
C LYS A 166 -18.24 -3.09 10.97
N SER A 167 -17.64 -1.93 10.87
CA SER A 167 -17.30 -1.15 12.06
C SER A 167 -18.55 -0.63 12.74
N ASP A 168 -18.48 -0.49 14.07
CA ASP A 168 -19.47 0.25 14.85
C ASP A 168 -19.19 1.74 14.73
N LEU A 169 -19.94 2.42 13.86
CA LEU A 169 -19.76 3.84 13.57
C LEU A 169 -20.30 4.77 14.69
N SER A 170 -20.89 4.22 15.76
CA SER A 170 -21.26 4.98 16.96
C SER A 170 -20.06 5.23 17.88
N GLN A 171 -18.98 4.46 17.73
CA GLN A 171 -17.75 4.61 18.51
C GLN A 171 -17.12 5.99 18.31
N LYS A 172 -16.71 6.62 19.39
CA LYS A 172 -16.02 7.93 19.38
C LYS A 172 -14.51 7.75 19.15
N ASN A 173 -14.13 7.04 18.09
CA ASN A 173 -12.73 6.75 17.78
C ASN A 173 -12.41 6.99 16.31
N ILE A 174 -11.39 7.78 16.07
CA ILE A 174 -10.80 8.06 14.77
C ILE A 174 -9.52 7.25 14.64
N LEU A 175 -9.29 6.67 13.46
CA LEU A 175 -8.15 5.80 13.21
C LEU A 175 -7.24 6.35 12.12
N SER A 176 -5.93 6.28 12.36
CA SER A 176 -4.89 6.47 11.36
C SER A 176 -3.84 5.36 11.47
N ILE A 177 -3.40 4.83 10.33
CA ILE A 177 -2.47 3.69 10.29
C ILE A 177 -1.32 4.01 9.34
N GLY A 178 -0.09 3.75 9.78
CA GLY A 178 1.05 3.91 8.88
C GLY A 178 2.41 3.68 9.52
N ARG A 179 3.44 3.61 8.67
CA ARG A 179 4.82 3.53 9.12
C ARG A 179 5.30 4.92 9.58
N MET A 180 5.91 4.99 10.73
CA MET A 180 6.47 6.23 11.31
C MET A 180 7.92 6.43 10.82
N THR A 181 8.09 6.84 9.55
CA THR A 181 9.42 7.13 8.96
C THR A 181 9.95 8.47 9.43
N LEU A 182 11.26 8.67 9.41
CA LEU A 182 11.87 9.94 9.84
C LEU A 182 11.38 11.15 9.03
N GLU A 183 11.07 10.93 7.76
CA GLU A 183 10.58 11.96 6.83
C GLU A 183 9.09 12.27 7.03
N ASP A 184 8.46 11.66 8.01
CA ASP A 184 7.01 11.76 8.28
C ASP A 184 6.12 11.63 7.03
N GLN A 185 6.45 10.69 6.16
CA GLN A 185 5.68 10.47 4.91
C GLN A 185 4.16 10.39 5.17
N LYS A 186 3.77 9.79 6.29
CA LYS A 186 2.35 9.61 6.65
C LYS A 186 1.71 10.86 7.27
N GLY A 187 2.51 11.89 7.57
CA GLY A 187 2.03 13.17 8.08
C GLY A 187 1.41 13.06 9.49
N PHE A 188 1.98 12.23 10.37
CA PHE A 188 1.46 12.11 11.73
C PHE A 188 1.66 13.37 12.56
N LEU A 189 2.73 14.14 12.30
CA LEU A 189 2.94 15.39 13.00
C LEU A 189 1.85 16.41 12.65
N ARG A 190 1.51 16.55 11.37
CA ARG A 190 0.39 17.42 10.96
C ARG A 190 -0.99 16.88 11.37
N LEU A 191 -1.13 15.56 11.56
CA LEU A 191 -2.35 14.97 12.12
C LEU A 191 -2.56 15.39 13.57
N ILE A 192 -1.48 15.45 14.36
CA ILE A 192 -1.54 15.95 15.74
C ILE A 192 -1.96 17.43 15.76
N ASP A 193 -1.43 18.26 14.84
CA ASP A 193 -1.84 19.65 14.72
C ASP A 193 -3.33 19.79 14.37
N ILE A 194 -3.83 18.97 13.44
CA ILE A 194 -5.26 18.89 13.11
C ILE A 194 -6.07 18.48 14.33
N TRP A 195 -5.63 17.45 15.06
CA TRP A 195 -6.32 16.96 16.25
C TRP A 195 -6.36 18.00 17.36
N LYS A 196 -5.28 18.77 17.54
CA LYS A 196 -5.23 19.91 18.45
C LYS A 196 -6.31 20.95 18.14
N ILE A 197 -6.58 21.22 16.84
CA ILE A 197 -7.67 22.12 16.43
C ILE A 197 -9.03 21.54 16.85
N VAL A 198 -9.27 20.25 16.60
CA VAL A 198 -10.52 19.57 16.97
C VAL A 198 -10.74 19.62 18.49
N GLN A 199 -9.71 19.33 19.27
CA GLN A 199 -9.77 19.25 20.73
C GLN A 199 -9.90 20.60 21.45
N LYS A 200 -9.87 21.75 20.76
CA LYS A 200 -10.22 23.04 21.31
C LYS A 200 -11.70 23.16 21.72
N LYS A 201 -12.56 22.34 21.11
CA LYS A 201 -14.01 22.35 21.37
C LYS A 201 -14.35 21.30 22.42
N GLU A 202 -14.92 21.70 23.55
CA GLU A 202 -15.26 20.81 24.67
C GLU A 202 -16.16 19.64 24.30
N ILE A 203 -17.08 19.85 23.35
CA ILE A 203 -18.01 18.80 22.90
C ILE A 203 -17.32 17.57 22.24
N TYR A 204 -16.03 17.66 21.90
CA TYR A 204 -15.26 16.57 21.30
C TYR A 204 -14.23 15.94 22.25
N LYS A 205 -14.22 16.30 23.52
CA LYS A 205 -13.26 15.79 24.50
C LYS A 205 -13.35 14.28 24.76
N ASP A 206 -14.49 13.70 24.52
CA ASP A 206 -14.75 12.26 24.65
C ASP A 206 -14.36 11.43 23.40
N TRP A 207 -13.92 12.11 22.33
CA TRP A 207 -13.39 11.45 21.15
C TRP A 207 -11.89 11.15 21.29
N THR A 208 -11.48 10.03 20.71
CA THR A 208 -10.08 9.61 20.69
C THR A 208 -9.55 9.51 19.25
N LEU A 209 -8.26 9.80 19.09
CA LEU A 209 -7.50 9.54 17.87
C LEU A 209 -6.54 8.37 18.14
N THR A 210 -6.79 7.23 17.52
CA THR A 210 -5.89 6.07 17.57
C THR A 210 -4.94 6.11 16.39
N ILE A 211 -3.63 6.15 16.66
CA ILE A 211 -2.57 6.07 15.65
C ILE A 211 -1.86 4.72 15.80
N VAL A 212 -1.91 3.88 14.76
CA VAL A 212 -1.30 2.54 14.78
C VAL A 212 -0.09 2.51 13.86
N GLY A 213 1.06 2.16 14.40
CA GLY A 213 2.28 2.05 13.61
C GLY A 213 3.56 1.97 14.41
N GLU A 214 4.64 1.79 13.69
CA GLU A 214 6.00 1.72 14.22
C GLU A 214 6.98 2.46 13.31
N GLY A 215 8.09 2.90 13.88
CA GLY A 215 9.18 3.48 13.14
C GLY A 215 10.00 4.49 13.91
N LYS A 216 11.00 5.05 13.26
CA LYS A 216 12.00 5.92 13.90
C LYS A 216 11.43 7.26 14.39
N LEU A 217 10.30 7.72 13.80
CA LEU A 217 9.64 8.97 14.20
C LEU A 217 8.80 8.83 15.48
N LYS A 218 8.56 7.60 15.98
CA LYS A 218 7.67 7.37 17.13
C LYS A 218 7.95 8.26 18.33
N LYS A 219 9.21 8.37 18.73
CA LYS A 219 9.61 9.23 19.87
C LYS A 219 9.26 10.71 19.66
N THR A 220 9.45 11.22 18.44
CA THR A 220 9.08 12.60 18.09
C THR A 220 7.57 12.81 18.15
N ILE A 221 6.78 11.81 17.71
CA ILE A 221 5.31 11.82 17.81
C ILE A 221 4.88 11.83 19.28
N GLU A 222 5.45 10.95 20.12
CA GLU A 222 5.16 10.89 21.56
C GLU A 222 5.49 12.22 22.24
N GLN A 223 6.62 12.83 21.93
CA GLN A 223 7.03 14.12 22.46
C GLN A 223 6.05 15.23 22.06
N LYS A 224 5.65 15.31 20.76
CA LYS A 224 4.70 16.30 20.27
C LYS A 224 3.32 16.16 20.93
N ILE A 225 2.83 14.93 21.13
CA ILE A 225 1.57 14.67 21.85
C ILE A 225 1.63 15.26 23.26
N LYS A 226 2.75 15.07 23.98
CA LYS A 226 2.95 15.58 25.33
C LYS A 226 3.06 17.12 25.35
N GLU A 227 3.84 17.71 24.44
CA GLU A 227 3.99 19.16 24.32
C GLU A 227 2.65 19.86 24.05
N ASP A 228 1.80 19.22 23.23
CA ASP A 228 0.47 19.72 22.88
C ASP A 228 -0.63 19.34 23.91
N LYS A 229 -0.28 18.63 25.01
CA LYS A 229 -1.18 18.17 26.09
C LYS A 229 -2.36 17.33 25.54
N LEU A 230 -2.07 16.39 24.63
CA LEU A 230 -3.07 15.56 23.97
C LEU A 230 -3.03 14.08 24.41
N GLU A 231 -2.30 13.74 25.47
CA GLU A 231 -2.09 12.36 25.95
C GLU A 231 -3.40 11.66 26.33
N ASN A 232 -4.40 12.40 26.78
CA ASN A 232 -5.70 11.85 27.15
C ASN A 232 -6.61 11.55 25.96
N SER A 233 -6.29 12.06 24.76
CA SER A 233 -7.14 11.95 23.57
C SER A 233 -6.45 11.30 22.38
N ILE A 234 -5.12 11.11 22.41
CA ILE A 234 -4.37 10.37 21.37
C ILE A 234 -3.83 9.07 21.95
N ILE A 235 -4.16 7.96 21.29
CA ILE A 235 -3.71 6.61 21.65
C ILE A 235 -2.70 6.14 20.62
N LEU A 236 -1.43 6.01 20.98
CA LEU A 236 -0.42 5.40 20.13
C LEU A 236 -0.37 3.88 20.35
N LYS A 237 -0.55 3.12 19.29
CA LYS A 237 -0.45 1.64 19.30
C LYS A 237 0.68 1.16 18.41
N PRO A 238 1.39 0.10 18.82
CA PRO A 238 2.40 -0.53 17.97
C PRO A 238 1.79 -1.16 16.72
N PHE A 239 2.64 -1.53 15.77
CA PHE A 239 2.24 -2.35 14.63
C PHE A 239 1.59 -3.65 15.12
N THR A 240 0.46 -4.02 14.53
CA THR A 240 -0.25 -5.26 14.83
C THR A 240 -0.59 -6.05 13.56
N LYS A 241 -0.55 -7.38 13.65
CA LYS A 241 -1.06 -8.28 12.60
C LYS A 241 -2.58 -8.40 12.65
N GLU A 242 -3.21 -8.02 13.77
CA GLU A 242 -4.67 -8.06 13.97
C GLU A 242 -5.31 -6.69 13.67
N ILE A 243 -4.88 -6.04 12.60
CA ILE A 243 -5.30 -4.68 12.24
C ILE A 243 -6.82 -4.58 12.03
N GLU A 244 -7.50 -5.68 11.70
CA GLU A 244 -8.95 -5.76 11.62
C GLU A 244 -9.63 -5.27 12.91
N LYS A 245 -9.09 -5.62 14.08
CA LYS A 245 -9.64 -5.19 15.37
C LYS A 245 -9.62 -3.68 15.55
N GLU A 246 -8.63 -2.99 14.96
CA GLU A 246 -8.55 -1.53 15.02
C GLU A 246 -9.56 -0.89 14.06
N TYR A 247 -9.71 -1.44 12.84
CA TYR A 247 -10.76 -0.96 11.92
C TYR A 247 -12.17 -1.14 12.53
N LEU A 248 -12.46 -2.28 13.16
CA LEU A 248 -13.78 -2.55 13.75
C LEU A 248 -14.16 -1.63 14.91
N LYS A 249 -13.18 -0.93 15.51
CA LYS A 249 -13.39 0.03 16.60
C LYS A 249 -13.38 1.50 16.13
N ALA A 250 -13.18 1.74 14.85
CA ALA A 250 -13.05 3.09 14.30
C ALA A 250 -14.34 3.52 13.60
N SER A 251 -14.77 4.75 13.82
CA SER A 251 -15.92 5.35 13.14
C SER A 251 -15.55 6.28 11.99
N ILE A 252 -14.31 6.77 11.97
CA ILE A 252 -13.74 7.64 10.94
C ILE A 252 -12.29 7.20 10.70
N TYR A 253 -11.88 7.15 9.45
CA TYR A 253 -10.48 6.94 9.08
C TYR A 253 -9.87 8.24 8.56
N VAL A 254 -8.66 8.58 8.98
CA VAL A 254 -7.96 9.77 8.53
C VAL A 254 -6.59 9.43 7.95
N MET A 255 -6.27 10.02 6.80
CA MET A 255 -4.98 9.87 6.14
C MET A 255 -4.38 11.23 5.81
N THR A 256 -3.28 11.55 6.46
CA THR A 256 -2.59 12.83 6.32
C THR A 256 -1.26 12.72 5.59
N SER A 257 -1.08 11.68 4.76
CA SER A 257 0.17 11.43 4.04
C SER A 257 0.53 12.58 3.10
N TYR A 258 1.82 12.86 2.97
CA TYR A 258 2.33 13.82 1.99
C TYR A 258 2.37 13.24 0.58
N PHE A 259 2.56 11.94 0.44
CA PHE A 259 2.50 11.24 -0.83
C PHE A 259 2.15 9.76 -0.66
N GLU A 260 1.40 9.23 -1.61
CA GLU A 260 0.98 7.82 -1.71
C GLU A 260 0.98 7.40 -3.17
N SER A 261 1.40 6.17 -3.44
CA SER A 261 1.23 5.59 -4.77
C SER A 261 -0.17 5.02 -4.99
N PHE A 262 -0.85 4.60 -3.91
CA PHE A 262 -2.22 4.08 -3.96
C PHE A 262 -3.01 4.38 -2.69
N GLY A 263 -2.49 3.99 -1.50
CA GLY A 263 -3.19 4.17 -0.23
C GLY A 263 -4.01 2.95 0.20
N MET A 264 -3.36 1.79 0.32
CA MET A 264 -4.01 0.54 0.76
C MET A 264 -4.93 0.69 1.97
N VAL A 265 -4.53 1.51 2.94
CA VAL A 265 -5.28 1.75 4.18
C VAL A 265 -6.67 2.37 3.93
N LEU A 266 -6.86 3.10 2.82
CA LEU A 266 -8.16 3.66 2.43
C LEU A 266 -9.11 2.58 1.91
N ILE A 267 -8.64 1.63 1.10
CA ILE A 267 -9.49 0.52 0.66
C ILE A 267 -9.76 -0.46 1.81
N GLU A 268 -8.83 -0.55 2.77
CA GLU A 268 -9.01 -1.35 3.98
C GLU A 268 -10.06 -0.76 4.92
N SER A 269 -10.02 0.55 5.19
CA SER A 269 -11.05 1.22 6.00
C SER A 269 -12.43 1.13 5.34
N ALA A 270 -12.50 1.37 4.04
CA ALA A 270 -13.73 1.23 3.26
C ALA A 270 -14.31 -0.20 3.32
N ASN A 271 -13.46 -1.24 3.43
CA ASN A 271 -13.88 -2.63 3.59
C ASN A 271 -14.70 -2.89 4.86
N TYR A 272 -14.53 -2.04 5.88
CA TYR A 272 -15.30 -2.09 7.13
C TYR A 272 -16.39 -1.01 7.22
N ASN A 273 -16.78 -0.41 6.10
CA ASN A 273 -17.77 0.68 6.02
C ASN A 273 -17.33 1.96 6.77
N ILE A 274 -16.05 2.25 6.87
CA ILE A 274 -15.55 3.45 7.54
C ILE A 274 -15.34 4.55 6.51
N PRO A 275 -15.98 5.73 6.67
CA PRO A 275 -15.73 6.89 5.83
C PRO A 275 -14.32 7.43 6.07
N SER A 276 -13.66 7.90 5.02
CA SER A 276 -12.29 8.39 5.10
C SER A 276 -12.19 9.89 4.80
N ILE A 277 -11.31 10.58 5.52
CA ILE A 277 -10.87 11.93 5.19
C ILE A 277 -9.40 11.87 4.81
N SER A 278 -9.02 12.45 3.69
CA SER A 278 -7.64 12.52 3.24
C SER A 278 -7.31 13.87 2.64
N PHE A 279 -6.05 14.26 2.67
CA PHE A 279 -5.59 15.32 1.78
C PHE A 279 -5.67 14.86 0.32
N ASP A 280 -6.05 15.79 -0.57
CA ASP A 280 -6.02 15.62 -2.03
C ASP A 280 -4.60 15.80 -2.53
N ILE A 281 -3.80 14.75 -2.35
CA ILE A 281 -2.43 14.66 -2.84
C ILE A 281 -2.40 14.13 -4.27
N TYR A 282 -1.24 14.21 -4.93
CA TYR A 282 -1.09 13.94 -6.37
C TYR A 282 -1.68 12.61 -6.83
N SER A 283 -1.47 11.51 -6.09
CA SER A 283 -2.02 10.18 -6.43
C SER A 283 -2.49 9.42 -5.19
N GLY A 284 -3.28 8.37 -5.39
CA GLY A 284 -3.79 7.49 -4.35
C GLY A 284 -5.19 7.88 -3.86
N PRO A 285 -5.36 8.84 -2.94
CA PRO A 285 -6.66 9.12 -2.33
C PRO A 285 -7.80 9.41 -3.31
N LYS A 286 -7.55 10.18 -4.36
CA LYS A 286 -8.58 10.54 -5.36
C LYS A 286 -9.04 9.37 -6.22
N GLU A 287 -8.30 8.30 -6.30
CA GLU A 287 -8.73 7.06 -6.96
C GLU A 287 -9.77 6.31 -6.09
N ILE A 288 -9.63 6.42 -4.77
CA ILE A 288 -10.39 5.62 -3.81
C ILE A 288 -11.55 6.41 -3.23
N ILE A 289 -11.35 7.67 -2.86
CA ILE A 289 -12.36 8.51 -2.23
C ILE A 289 -13.12 9.28 -3.31
N GLU A 290 -14.43 9.09 -3.38
CA GLU A 290 -15.33 9.94 -4.12
C GLU A 290 -15.74 11.10 -3.20
N ASN A 291 -15.17 12.30 -3.47
CA ASN A 291 -15.29 13.46 -2.59
C ASN A 291 -16.75 13.82 -2.31
N LYS A 292 -17.07 14.05 -1.02
CA LYS A 292 -18.41 14.35 -0.49
C LYS A 292 -19.42 13.19 -0.59
N LYS A 293 -19.06 12.05 -1.17
CA LYS A 293 -19.97 10.91 -1.34
C LYS A 293 -19.50 9.68 -0.55
N SER A 294 -18.22 9.30 -0.63
CA SER A 294 -17.64 8.18 0.12
C SER A 294 -16.64 8.63 1.20
N GLY A 295 -16.41 9.91 1.33
CA GLY A 295 -15.48 10.55 2.25
C GLY A 295 -15.18 11.98 1.80
N PHE A 296 -14.10 12.55 2.34
CA PHE A 296 -13.68 13.91 1.98
C PHE A 296 -12.23 13.93 1.48
N LEU A 297 -12.01 14.69 0.41
CA LEU A 297 -10.69 15.07 -0.09
C LEU A 297 -10.50 16.56 0.21
N ILE A 298 -9.46 16.88 0.96
CA ILE A 298 -9.15 18.22 1.44
C ILE A 298 -7.90 18.73 0.72
N LYS A 299 -7.88 19.98 0.32
CA LYS A 299 -6.69 20.60 -0.29
C LYS A 299 -5.47 20.38 0.61
N ASP A 300 -4.38 19.87 0.03
CA ASP A 300 -3.18 19.56 0.81
C ASP A 300 -2.70 20.78 1.58
N GLY A 301 -2.38 20.57 2.86
CA GLY A 301 -1.95 21.60 3.80
C GLY A 301 -3.08 22.42 4.46
N ASN A 302 -4.35 22.26 4.08
CA ASN A 302 -5.47 22.96 4.74
C ASN A 302 -5.91 22.24 6.02
N LEU A 303 -5.15 22.42 7.10
CA LEU A 303 -5.38 21.75 8.38
C LEU A 303 -6.73 22.12 9.01
N GLN A 304 -7.16 23.39 8.85
CA GLN A 304 -8.42 23.85 9.41
C GLN A 304 -9.60 23.17 8.75
N GLU A 305 -9.66 23.12 7.41
CA GLU A 305 -10.73 22.44 6.68
C GLU A 305 -10.74 20.94 7.02
N PHE A 306 -9.55 20.33 7.17
CA PHE A 306 -9.45 18.92 7.56
C PHE A 306 -10.08 18.69 8.94
N ALA A 307 -9.79 19.54 9.93
CA ALA A 307 -10.40 19.52 11.25
C ALA A 307 -11.92 19.74 11.18
N ASP A 308 -12.39 20.68 10.37
CA ASP A 308 -13.83 20.94 10.19
C ASP A 308 -14.57 19.72 9.60
N LYS A 309 -13.96 18.98 8.68
CA LYS A 309 -14.56 17.74 8.14
C LYS A 309 -14.53 16.60 9.15
N ILE A 310 -13.51 16.52 10.02
CA ILE A 310 -13.52 15.62 11.17
C ILE A 310 -14.72 15.95 12.06
N CYS A 311 -14.87 17.21 12.49
CA CYS A 311 -15.99 17.64 13.32
C CYS A 311 -17.35 17.32 12.67
N LEU A 312 -17.50 17.62 11.39
CA LEU A 312 -18.73 17.30 10.64
C LEU A 312 -19.10 15.81 10.71
N LEU A 313 -18.11 14.93 10.56
CA LEU A 313 -18.34 13.48 10.68
C LEU A 313 -18.54 13.05 12.14
N MET A 314 -17.92 13.71 13.12
CA MET A 314 -18.15 13.44 14.54
C MET A 314 -19.59 13.77 14.93
N ASP A 315 -20.14 14.87 14.45
CA ASP A 315 -21.50 15.34 14.75
C ASP A 315 -22.61 14.55 14.04
N ASN A 316 -22.28 13.84 12.94
CA ASN A 316 -23.30 13.25 12.08
C ASN A 316 -23.06 11.76 11.83
N GLU A 317 -23.61 10.89 12.68
CA GLU A 317 -23.51 9.44 12.53
C GLU A 317 -24.19 8.92 11.25
N ASN A 318 -25.32 9.51 10.85
CA ASN A 318 -26.00 9.11 9.62
C ASN A 318 -25.14 9.39 8.40
N LEU A 319 -24.45 10.53 8.36
CA LEU A 319 -23.50 10.85 7.30
C LEU A 319 -22.33 9.86 7.28
N ARG A 320 -21.78 9.47 8.47
CA ARG A 320 -20.77 8.42 8.57
C ARG A 320 -21.24 7.11 7.96
N LYS A 321 -22.48 6.69 8.31
CA LYS A 321 -23.09 5.45 7.78
C LYS A 321 -23.25 5.50 6.27
N GLN A 322 -23.80 6.59 5.74
CA GLN A 322 -24.01 6.77 4.31
C GLN A 322 -22.68 6.77 3.53
N MET A 323 -21.70 7.57 3.97
CA MET A 323 -20.39 7.63 3.33
C MET A 323 -19.63 6.30 3.41
N GLY A 324 -19.68 5.62 4.54
CA GLY A 324 -19.06 4.31 4.72
C GLY A 324 -19.66 3.24 3.81
N GLN A 325 -20.98 3.23 3.63
CA GLN A 325 -21.67 2.34 2.68
C GLN A 325 -21.23 2.62 1.23
N ASN A 326 -21.16 3.90 0.84
CA ASN A 326 -20.69 4.31 -0.49
C ASN A 326 -19.23 3.91 -0.70
N ALA A 327 -18.37 4.11 0.30
CA ALA A 327 -16.96 3.72 0.26
C ALA A 327 -16.83 2.21 0.01
N LYS A 328 -17.57 1.39 0.75
CA LYS A 328 -17.58 -0.06 0.56
C LYS A 328 -18.08 -0.48 -0.82
N LYS A 329 -19.18 0.10 -1.28
CA LYS A 329 -19.71 -0.18 -2.62
C LYS A 329 -18.68 0.12 -3.71
N LYS A 330 -17.95 1.25 -3.58
CA LYS A 330 -16.88 1.61 -4.53
C LYS A 330 -15.77 0.56 -4.55
N ILE A 331 -15.25 0.13 -3.39
CA ILE A 331 -14.18 -0.86 -3.39
C ILE A 331 -14.64 -2.23 -3.89
N GLN A 332 -15.89 -2.62 -3.68
CA GLN A 332 -16.44 -3.85 -4.24
C GLN A 332 -16.47 -3.82 -5.77
N ASN A 333 -16.83 -2.68 -6.36
CA ASN A 333 -16.98 -2.52 -7.80
C ASN A 333 -15.66 -2.24 -8.54
N GLU A 334 -14.64 -1.69 -7.88
CA GLU A 334 -13.45 -1.21 -8.55
C GLU A 334 -12.15 -1.85 -8.05
N PHE A 335 -12.11 -2.30 -6.77
CA PHE A 335 -10.89 -2.76 -6.10
C PHE A 335 -11.03 -4.14 -5.44
N SER A 336 -12.10 -4.89 -5.76
CA SER A 336 -12.20 -6.30 -5.34
C SER A 336 -11.15 -7.16 -6.08
N LYS A 337 -10.78 -8.28 -5.46
CA LYS A 337 -9.85 -9.24 -6.04
C LYS A 337 -10.28 -9.67 -7.45
N GLU A 338 -11.55 -9.97 -7.62
CA GLU A 338 -12.14 -10.46 -8.87
C GLU A 338 -11.95 -9.44 -10.00
N ILE A 339 -12.28 -8.17 -9.77
CA ILE A 339 -12.17 -7.09 -10.76
C ILE A 339 -10.71 -6.82 -11.14
N ILE A 340 -9.83 -6.78 -10.16
CA ILE A 340 -8.41 -6.49 -10.42
C ILE A 340 -7.71 -7.68 -11.09
N MET A 341 -8.05 -8.90 -10.70
CA MET A 341 -7.46 -10.08 -11.34
C MET A 341 -7.89 -10.25 -12.79
N GLN A 342 -9.10 -9.82 -13.19
CA GLN A 342 -9.49 -9.75 -14.61
C GLN A 342 -8.55 -8.84 -15.41
N LYS A 343 -8.14 -7.68 -14.87
CA LYS A 343 -7.16 -6.79 -15.52
C LYS A 343 -5.79 -7.48 -15.66
N TRP A 344 -5.34 -8.19 -14.63
CA TRP A 344 -4.10 -8.97 -14.69
C TRP A 344 -4.16 -10.08 -15.71
N ILE A 345 -5.26 -10.87 -15.75
CA ILE A 345 -5.46 -11.95 -16.73
C ILE A 345 -5.41 -11.39 -18.16
N LYS A 346 -6.10 -10.29 -18.42
CA LYS A 346 -6.05 -9.62 -19.74
C LYS A 346 -4.63 -9.22 -20.10
N LEU A 347 -3.85 -8.65 -19.15
CA LEU A 347 -2.49 -8.22 -19.41
C LEU A 347 -1.54 -9.40 -19.68
N ILE A 348 -1.61 -10.47 -18.90
CA ILE A 348 -0.67 -11.61 -19.06
C ILE A 348 -0.97 -12.44 -20.30
N ASN A 349 -2.19 -12.41 -20.82
CA ASN A 349 -2.62 -13.14 -22.04
C ASN A 349 -2.50 -12.30 -23.32
N SER A 350 -2.24 -11.01 -23.24
CA SER A 350 -1.96 -10.14 -24.39
C SER A 350 -0.48 -10.23 -24.78
#